data_b528e35b1f616493496e62bec89ae3fb
#
_entry.id   b528e35b1f616493496e62bec89ae3fb
#
_cell.length_a   1.000
_cell.length_b   1.000
_cell.length_c   1.000
_cell.angle_alpha   90.00
_cell.angle_beta   90.00
_cell.angle_gamma   90.00
#
_symmetry.space_group_name_H-M   'P 1'
#
loop_
_entity.id
_entity.type
_entity.pdbx_description
1 polymer ?
#
loop_
_entity_poly.entity_id
_entity_poly.type
_entity_poly.pdbx_seq_one_letter_code
_entity_poly.pdbx_strand_id
1 'polypeptide(L)'
;MSKPKSNVDPADCIFCNPKREILAENPHALAFFDSYPVSRGHALVVPKRHAMNIFELSGEEYTDCFRLVLPLKDLLLARYTPDGFNVGANCGAAAGQSVWHAHIHVIPRYTGDVPNPRGGVRGVIPHKASY
;
A
#
# COMPACT_ATOMS: atom_id res chain seq x y z
N MET A 1 -0.83 -10.99 -24.23
CA MET A 1 -0.35 -10.24 -23.09
C MET A 1 0.30 -11.20 -22.11
N SER A 2 1.57 -11.01 -21.81
CA SER A 2 2.23 -11.86 -20.86
C SER A 2 1.60 -11.67 -19.49
N LYS A 3 1.38 -12.77 -18.78
CA LYS A 3 0.96 -12.67 -17.40
C LYS A 3 2.03 -11.93 -16.62
N PRO A 4 1.64 -11.08 -15.66
CA PRO A 4 2.60 -10.48 -14.76
C PRO A 4 3.43 -11.58 -14.12
N LYS A 5 4.65 -11.27 -13.76
CA LYS A 5 5.52 -12.21 -13.05
C LYS A 5 5.02 -12.39 -11.63
N SER A 6 3.77 -12.86 -11.51
CA SER A 6 3.11 -13.12 -10.24
C SER A 6 3.61 -14.39 -9.57
N ASN A 7 4.45 -15.17 -10.27
CA ASN A 7 4.91 -16.47 -9.81
C ASN A 7 6.27 -16.38 -9.11
N VAL A 8 6.52 -15.27 -8.42
CA VAL A 8 7.66 -15.19 -7.52
C VAL A 8 7.44 -16.22 -6.43
N ASP A 9 8.42 -17.09 -6.19
CA ASP A 9 8.38 -18.01 -5.08
C ASP A 9 8.15 -17.21 -3.80
N PRO A 10 7.16 -17.57 -2.95
CA PRO A 10 6.97 -16.89 -1.68
C PRO A 10 8.25 -16.76 -0.85
N ALA A 11 9.19 -17.70 -0.98
CA ALA A 11 10.48 -17.64 -0.28
C ALA A 11 11.33 -16.43 -0.73
N ASP A 12 11.15 -15.96 -1.97
CA ASP A 12 11.89 -14.83 -2.53
C ASP A 12 11.09 -13.53 -2.51
N CYS A 13 9.86 -13.57 -2.02
CA CYS A 13 8.99 -12.41 -1.99
C CYS A 13 9.39 -11.47 -0.84
N ILE A 14 9.66 -10.21 -1.18
CA ILE A 14 10.06 -9.20 -0.20
C ILE A 14 8.95 -8.87 0.79
N PHE A 15 7.69 -9.16 0.48
CA PHE A 15 6.55 -8.89 1.37
C PHE A 15 6.12 -10.12 2.16
N CYS A 16 6.46 -11.33 1.72
CA CYS A 16 6.19 -12.54 2.51
C CYS A 16 7.07 -12.61 3.74
N ASN A 17 8.31 -12.13 3.63
CA ASN A 17 9.30 -12.20 4.71
C ASN A 17 9.96 -10.82 4.88
N PRO A 18 9.21 -9.81 5.35
CA PRO A 18 9.77 -8.47 5.50
C PRO A 18 10.82 -8.48 6.62
N LYS A 19 12.04 -8.07 6.28
CA LYS A 19 13.15 -7.95 7.23
C LYS A 19 13.21 -6.51 7.74
N ARG A 20 12.12 -6.05 8.32
CA ARG A 20 11.98 -4.66 8.76
C ARG A 20 10.98 -4.59 9.92
N GLU A 21 10.92 -3.43 10.56
CA GLU A 21 10.01 -3.19 11.66
C GLU A 21 8.55 -3.43 11.23
N ILE A 22 7.82 -4.23 11.99
CA ILE A 22 6.38 -4.42 11.79
C ILE A 22 5.66 -3.35 12.62
N LEU A 23 4.92 -2.50 11.95
CA LEU A 23 4.24 -1.36 12.59
C LEU A 23 2.91 -1.75 13.20
N ALA A 24 2.21 -2.71 12.60
CA ALA A 24 0.94 -3.21 13.07
C ALA A 24 0.71 -4.60 12.49
N GLU A 25 -0.10 -5.39 13.16
CA GLU A 25 -0.34 -6.77 12.76
C GLU A 25 -1.70 -7.23 13.29
N ASN A 26 -2.36 -8.10 12.51
CA ASN A 26 -3.54 -8.84 12.96
C ASN A 26 -3.45 -10.26 12.38
N PRO A 27 -4.48 -11.14 12.56
CA PRO A 27 -4.35 -12.54 12.13
C PRO A 27 -3.98 -12.73 10.66
N HIS A 28 -4.42 -11.89 9.73
CA HIS A 28 -4.21 -12.08 8.30
C HIS A 28 -3.33 -11.04 7.62
N ALA A 29 -2.92 -9.98 8.33
CA ALA A 29 -2.21 -8.88 7.71
C ALA A 29 -1.14 -8.30 8.61
N LEU A 30 -0.20 -7.60 7.99
CA LEU A 30 0.81 -6.82 8.71
C LEU A 30 1.15 -5.55 7.94
N ALA A 31 1.74 -4.59 8.63
CA ALA A 31 2.11 -3.30 8.05
C ALA A 31 3.55 -2.97 8.36
N PHE A 32 4.22 -2.34 7.40
CA PHE A 32 5.61 -1.91 7.53
C PHE A 32 5.88 -0.72 6.60
N PHE A 33 7.01 -0.04 6.78
CA PHE A 33 7.37 1.07 5.90
C PHE A 33 7.78 0.57 4.52
N ASP A 34 7.37 1.31 3.48
CA ASP A 34 7.86 1.08 2.12
C ASP A 34 9.36 1.38 2.07
N SER A 35 10.12 0.52 1.39
CA SER A 35 11.56 0.73 1.21
C SER A 35 11.88 1.89 0.26
N TYR A 36 10.92 2.28 -0.57
CA TYR A 36 11.07 3.38 -1.51
C TYR A 36 9.96 4.42 -1.26
N PRO A 37 9.99 5.09 -0.10
CA PRO A 37 8.88 5.95 0.29
C PRO A 37 8.77 7.17 -0.64
N VAL A 38 7.54 7.50 -1.01
CA VAL A 38 7.27 8.73 -1.78
C VAL A 38 7.08 9.93 -0.86
N SER A 39 6.84 9.69 0.43
CA SER A 39 6.77 10.72 1.46
C SER A 39 7.24 10.12 2.79
N ARG A 40 7.48 11.00 3.78
CA ARG A 40 7.86 10.50 5.11
C ARG A 40 6.73 9.68 5.71
N GLY A 41 7.05 8.46 6.09
CA GLY A 41 6.09 7.57 6.71
C GLY A 41 5.25 6.76 5.73
N HIS A 42 5.56 6.79 4.42
CA HIS A 42 4.87 5.96 3.44
C HIS A 42 4.96 4.50 3.88
N ALA A 43 3.82 3.88 4.14
CA ALA A 43 3.73 2.53 4.67
C ALA A 43 2.83 1.67 3.80
N LEU A 44 2.96 0.36 3.99
CA LEU A 44 2.21 -0.65 3.27
C LEU A 44 1.48 -1.54 4.25
N VAL A 45 0.27 -1.96 3.88
CA VAL A 45 -0.43 -3.06 4.53
C VAL A 45 -0.42 -4.23 3.56
N VAL A 46 0.01 -5.39 4.01
CA VAL A 46 0.08 -6.59 3.18
C VAL A 46 -0.62 -7.76 3.87
N PRO A 47 -1.28 -8.65 3.11
CA PRO A 47 -1.73 -9.92 3.67
C PRO A 47 -0.53 -10.80 3.97
N LYS A 48 -0.65 -11.64 5.01
CA LYS A 48 0.39 -12.61 5.34
C LYS A 48 0.52 -13.68 4.26
N ARG A 49 -0.61 -14.10 3.68
CA ARG A 49 -0.63 -15.08 2.59
C ARG A 49 -0.16 -14.40 1.30
N HIS A 50 0.64 -15.10 0.52
CA HIS A 50 1.08 -14.62 -0.79
C HIS A 50 -0.10 -14.66 -1.76
N ALA A 51 -0.65 -13.51 -2.10
CA ALA A 51 -1.71 -13.34 -3.09
C ALA A 51 -1.25 -12.26 -4.06
N MET A 52 -1.65 -12.34 -5.33
CA MET A 52 -1.16 -11.44 -6.37
C MET A 52 -1.61 -10.01 -6.12
N ASN A 53 -2.88 -9.82 -5.80
CA ASN A 53 -3.44 -8.50 -5.49
C ASN A 53 -4.63 -8.66 -4.54
N ILE A 54 -5.22 -7.53 -4.12
CA ILE A 54 -6.28 -7.54 -3.11
C ILE A 54 -7.57 -8.23 -3.59
N PHE A 55 -7.75 -8.40 -4.89
CA PHE A 55 -8.95 -9.08 -5.42
C PHE A 55 -8.87 -10.60 -5.27
N GLU A 56 -7.69 -11.14 -4.97
CA GLU A 56 -7.51 -12.57 -4.72
C GLU A 56 -7.59 -12.95 -3.26
N LEU A 57 -7.84 -11.99 -2.39
CA LEU A 57 -7.95 -12.24 -0.95
C LEU A 57 -9.30 -12.84 -0.60
N SER A 58 -9.34 -13.69 0.44
CA SER A 58 -10.60 -14.09 1.05
C SER A 58 -11.26 -12.86 1.70
N GLY A 59 -12.56 -12.98 2.03
CA GLY A 59 -13.26 -11.91 2.72
C GLY A 59 -12.60 -11.52 4.04
N GLU A 60 -12.11 -12.50 4.81
CA GLU A 60 -11.43 -12.25 6.07
C GLU A 60 -10.09 -11.56 5.88
N GLU A 61 -9.31 -12.01 4.89
CA GLU A 61 -8.03 -11.40 4.56
C GLU A 61 -8.21 -9.96 4.11
N TYR A 62 -9.17 -9.74 3.22
CA TYR A 62 -9.48 -8.40 2.72
C TYR A 62 -9.88 -7.46 3.87
N THR A 63 -10.78 -7.93 4.73
CA THR A 63 -11.24 -7.17 5.88
C THR A 63 -10.09 -6.85 6.84
N ASP A 64 -9.25 -7.84 7.14
CA ASP A 64 -8.12 -7.65 8.06
C ASP A 64 -7.08 -6.69 7.50
N CYS A 65 -6.83 -6.72 6.19
CA CYS A 65 -5.93 -5.74 5.57
C CYS A 65 -6.46 -4.32 5.77
N PHE A 66 -7.73 -4.09 5.45
CA PHE A 66 -8.30 -2.75 5.59
C PHE A 66 -8.46 -2.32 7.05
N ARG A 67 -8.68 -3.25 7.96
CA ARG A 67 -8.72 -2.95 9.40
C ARG A 67 -7.41 -2.39 9.91
N LEU A 68 -6.27 -2.82 9.36
CA LEU A 68 -4.97 -2.31 9.77
C LEU A 68 -4.73 -0.86 9.36
N VAL A 69 -5.45 -0.37 8.37
CA VAL A 69 -5.27 1.02 7.90
C VAL A 69 -5.51 2.02 9.04
N LEU A 70 -6.48 1.77 9.90
CA LEU A 70 -6.82 2.69 10.99
C LEU A 70 -5.72 2.82 12.05
N PRO A 71 -5.24 1.71 12.68
CA PRO A 71 -4.13 1.83 13.64
C PRO A 71 -2.84 2.30 13.00
N LEU A 72 -2.59 1.92 11.73
CA LEU A 72 -1.43 2.41 11.01
C LEU A 72 -1.51 3.93 10.82
N LYS A 73 -2.67 4.45 10.44
CA LYS A 73 -2.90 5.88 10.30
C LYS A 73 -2.63 6.61 11.61
N ASP A 74 -3.11 6.06 12.73
CA ASP A 74 -2.89 6.67 14.04
C ASP A 74 -1.41 6.70 14.40
N LEU A 75 -0.67 5.64 14.12
CA LEU A 75 0.76 5.58 14.34
C LEU A 75 1.50 6.63 13.50
N LEU A 76 1.13 6.76 12.23
CA LEU A 76 1.76 7.71 11.32
C LEU A 76 1.46 9.15 11.73
N LEU A 77 0.24 9.44 12.19
CA LEU A 77 -0.12 10.76 12.72
C LEU A 77 0.75 11.11 13.94
N ALA A 78 0.96 10.15 14.83
CA ALA A 78 1.75 10.38 16.03
C ALA A 78 3.23 10.63 15.72
N ARG A 79 3.79 9.89 14.75
CA ARG A 79 5.22 9.98 14.44
C ARG A 79 5.57 11.16 13.53
N TYR A 80 4.71 11.49 12.56
CA TYR A 80 5.07 12.38 11.46
C TYR A 80 4.17 13.60 11.33
N THR A 81 3.02 13.61 11.99
CA THR A 81 2.04 14.69 11.92
C THR A 81 1.68 15.12 10.49
N PRO A 82 1.30 14.19 9.60
CA PRO A 82 0.89 14.56 8.24
C PRO A 82 -0.43 15.33 8.23
N ASP A 83 -0.68 16.03 7.13
CA ASP A 83 -1.90 16.82 6.94
C ASP A 83 -3.02 16.02 6.27
N GLY A 84 -2.70 14.90 5.66
CA GLY A 84 -3.67 14.03 4.99
C GLY A 84 -3.06 12.71 4.61
N PHE A 85 -3.84 11.87 3.92
CA PHE A 85 -3.41 10.56 3.47
C PHE A 85 -3.99 10.23 2.11
N ASN A 86 -3.22 9.53 1.29
CA ASN A 86 -3.76 8.77 0.17
C ASN A 86 -3.66 7.30 0.51
N VAL A 87 -4.73 6.56 0.24
CA VAL A 87 -4.81 5.12 0.52
C VAL A 87 -5.26 4.43 -0.76
N GLY A 88 -4.55 3.38 -1.18
CA GLY A 88 -4.95 2.65 -2.36
C GLY A 88 -4.04 1.50 -2.70
N ALA A 89 -4.49 0.70 -3.66
CA ALA A 89 -3.76 -0.47 -4.14
C ALA A 89 -3.75 -0.49 -5.66
N ASN A 90 -2.65 -1.01 -6.22
CA ASN A 90 -2.53 -1.21 -7.66
C ASN A 90 -2.82 -2.67 -7.96
N CYS A 91 -3.77 -2.93 -8.84
CA CYS A 91 -4.19 -4.29 -9.20
C CYS A 91 -3.99 -4.50 -10.68
N GLY A 92 -2.93 -5.21 -11.03
CA GLY A 92 -2.57 -5.51 -12.42
C GLY A 92 -1.52 -4.57 -12.99
N ALA A 93 -0.83 -5.03 -14.03
CA ALA A 93 0.25 -4.28 -14.68
C ALA A 93 -0.24 -2.95 -15.25
N ALA A 94 -1.42 -2.92 -15.85
CA ALA A 94 -2.00 -1.70 -16.42
C ALA A 94 -2.29 -0.64 -15.36
N ALA A 95 -2.46 -1.05 -14.11
CA ALA A 95 -2.70 -0.15 -12.99
C ALA A 95 -1.41 0.22 -12.25
N GLY A 96 -0.26 -0.23 -12.75
CA GLY A 96 1.04 0.11 -12.18
C GLY A 96 1.57 -0.86 -11.14
N GLN A 97 0.92 -2.00 -10.96
CA GLN A 97 1.44 -2.99 -10.01
C GLN A 97 2.78 -3.53 -10.50
N SER A 98 3.79 -3.49 -9.63
CA SER A 98 5.14 -3.95 -9.96
C SER A 98 5.65 -5.01 -8.99
N VAL A 99 5.09 -5.09 -7.78
CA VAL A 99 5.39 -6.15 -6.81
C VAL A 99 4.17 -7.05 -6.74
N TRP A 100 4.36 -8.34 -6.99
CA TRP A 100 3.27 -9.30 -7.16
C TRP A 100 2.94 -10.04 -5.87
N HIS A 101 2.79 -9.28 -4.83
CA HIS A 101 2.19 -9.63 -3.55
C HIS A 101 1.28 -8.47 -3.19
N ALA A 102 0.03 -8.74 -2.92
CA ALA A 102 -0.98 -7.73 -2.63
C ALA A 102 -0.50 -6.74 -1.58
N HIS A 103 -0.70 -5.45 -1.83
CA HIS A 103 -0.34 -4.43 -0.84
C HIS A 103 -1.20 -3.18 -1.02
N ILE A 104 -1.49 -2.54 0.10
CA ILE A 104 -2.24 -1.30 0.16
C ILE A 104 -1.26 -0.21 0.59
N HIS A 105 -1.12 0.82 -0.22
CA HIS A 105 -0.32 1.98 0.14
C HIS A 105 -1.08 2.85 1.12
N VAL A 106 -0.40 3.29 2.17
CA VAL A 106 -0.89 4.34 3.07
C VAL A 106 0.16 5.43 3.03
N ILE A 107 -0.16 6.51 2.34
CA ILE A 107 0.80 7.57 1.98
C ILE A 107 0.44 8.83 2.76
N PRO A 108 1.25 9.19 3.77
CA PRO A 108 1.07 10.47 4.44
C PRO A 108 1.30 11.62 3.47
N ARG A 109 0.45 12.62 3.54
CA ARG A 109 0.56 13.80 2.68
C ARG A 109 0.79 15.03 3.54
N TYR A 110 1.60 15.94 3.01
CA TYR A 110 2.00 17.16 3.74
C TYR A 110 1.65 18.35 2.88
N THR A 111 1.08 19.39 3.49
CA THR A 111 0.72 20.61 2.77
C THR A 111 1.95 21.14 2.01
N GLY A 112 1.80 21.36 0.73
CA GLY A 112 2.88 21.85 -0.13
C GLY A 112 3.79 20.78 -0.71
N ASP A 113 3.54 19.50 -0.43
CA ASP A 113 4.40 18.40 -0.96
C ASP A 113 4.33 18.27 -2.48
N VAL A 114 3.23 18.70 -3.08
CA VAL A 114 3.09 18.85 -4.54
C VAL A 114 2.42 20.19 -4.83
N PRO A 115 2.62 20.77 -6.04
CA PRO A 115 2.05 22.09 -6.36
C PRO A 115 0.53 22.11 -6.37
N ASN A 116 -0.11 21.07 -6.90
CA ASN A 116 -1.58 20.98 -6.95
C ASN A 116 -2.02 19.55 -6.62
N PRO A 117 -2.47 19.31 -5.39
CA PRO A 117 -2.88 17.96 -4.98
C PRO A 117 -4.32 17.62 -5.37
N ARG A 118 -5.06 18.55 -5.99
CA ARG A 118 -6.48 18.36 -6.28
C ARG A 118 -6.69 17.11 -7.12
N GLY A 119 -7.68 16.31 -6.74
CA GLY A 119 -8.00 15.06 -7.39
C GLY A 119 -7.32 13.84 -6.75
N GLY A 120 -6.15 14.02 -6.12
CA GLY A 120 -5.47 12.95 -5.38
C GLY A 120 -5.30 11.67 -6.17
N VAL A 121 -6.03 10.63 -5.79
CA VAL A 121 -6.02 9.30 -6.44
C VAL A 121 -6.29 9.38 -7.95
N ARG A 122 -7.04 10.40 -8.39
CA ARG A 122 -7.28 10.61 -9.83
C ARG A 122 -5.99 10.85 -10.62
N GLY A 123 -4.91 11.18 -9.93
CA GLY A 123 -3.60 11.37 -10.55
C GLY A 123 -3.02 10.14 -11.22
N VAL A 124 -3.65 8.96 -11.07
CA VAL A 124 -3.28 7.77 -11.84
C VAL A 124 -3.45 8.00 -13.35
N ILE A 125 -4.30 8.95 -13.75
CA ILE A 125 -4.41 9.45 -15.11
C ILE A 125 -4.02 10.94 -15.05
N PRO A 126 -2.74 11.28 -15.24
CA PRO A 126 -2.25 12.63 -14.89
C PRO A 126 -2.99 13.78 -15.54
N HIS A 127 -3.37 13.66 -16.81
CA HIS A 127 -4.06 14.74 -17.53
C HIS A 127 -5.54 14.85 -17.16
N LYS A 128 -6.07 13.95 -16.33
CA LYS A 128 -7.44 13.97 -15.82
C LYS A 128 -7.50 14.13 -14.31
N ALA A 129 -6.38 14.35 -13.67
CA ALA A 129 -6.29 14.39 -12.22
C ALA A 129 -7.12 15.52 -11.63
N SER A 130 -7.03 16.71 -12.19
CA SER A 130 -7.72 17.89 -11.67
C SER A 130 -9.09 18.09 -12.33
N TYR A 131 -10.06 18.55 -11.56
CA TYR A 131 -11.41 18.82 -12.04
C TYR A 131 -12.01 20.04 -11.32
#